data_f889d5d4327cff44c69ac94f949bff74
#
_entry.id   f889d5d4327cff44c69ac94f949bff74
#
_cell.length_a   1.000
_cell.length_b   1.000
_cell.length_c   1.000
_cell.angle_alpha   90.00
_cell.angle_beta   90.00
_cell.angle_gamma   90.00
#
_symmetry.space_group_name_H-M   'P 1'
#
loop_
_entity.id
_entity.type
_entity.pdbx_description
1 polymer ?
#
loop_
_entity_poly.entity_id
_entity_poly.type
_entity_poly.pdbx_seq_one_letter_code
_entity_poly.pdbx_strand_id
1 'polypeptide(L)'
;MEPSPKNVDLEFIELGTGPLFTMLHPGGTDARALTPIIQRFAEQYRVLAPDRRGHGRTPDTDGPMTFESMALDTIRFLEQHTSGPAPLLGYSDGAVVALLVALRRPDLVSHLVFVSGVYSLAGWPAETLDADVPEFMVDAYAEVSPHGRAHYAVVVEKLRRMHAQGPTLTPADLATIRMPVLVLVGDDDDMALEHIVELYRALPAGELAVVPHASHGVLVEKPDLCRDLIVEFLRPDKPETFAPVRRAPSV
;
A
#
# COMPACT_ATOMS: atom_id res chain seq x y z
N MET A 1 1.44 4.96 29.04
CA MET A 1 0.48 4.28 28.14
C MET A 1 -0.03 5.37 27.21
N GLU A 2 0.42 5.37 25.97
CA GLU A 2 -0.13 6.33 24.99
C GLU A 2 -1.63 6.06 24.80
N PRO A 3 -2.45 7.11 24.69
CA PRO A 3 -3.87 6.92 24.44
C PRO A 3 -4.06 6.16 23.12
N SER A 4 -4.95 5.17 23.13
CA SER A 4 -5.34 4.48 21.89
C SER A 4 -5.76 5.52 20.85
N PRO A 5 -5.30 5.38 19.59
CA PRO A 5 -5.66 6.34 18.56
C PRO A 5 -7.18 6.42 18.42
N LYS A 6 -7.72 7.64 18.32
CA LYS A 6 -9.15 7.85 18.07
C LYS A 6 -9.56 7.10 16.80
N ASN A 7 -10.69 6.41 16.85
CA ASN A 7 -11.27 5.79 15.68
C ASN A 7 -11.64 6.86 14.64
N VAL A 8 -11.37 6.57 13.39
CA VAL A 8 -11.72 7.42 12.25
C VAL A 8 -12.50 6.57 11.25
N ASP A 9 -13.65 7.07 10.83
CA ASP A 9 -14.38 6.48 9.70
C ASP A 9 -13.70 6.98 8.42
N LEU A 10 -13.29 6.06 7.58
CA LEU A 10 -12.58 6.38 6.35
C LEU A 10 -13.58 6.68 5.23
N GLU A 11 -13.48 7.86 4.64
CA GLU A 11 -14.10 8.15 3.35
C GLU A 11 -13.41 7.32 2.26
N PHE A 12 -14.13 6.93 1.20
CA PHE A 12 -13.55 6.05 0.19
C PHE A 12 -14.16 6.26 -1.21
N ILE A 13 -13.42 5.83 -2.22
CA ILE A 13 -13.93 5.64 -3.57
C ILE A 13 -14.39 4.19 -3.68
N GLU A 14 -15.59 4.00 -4.24
CA GLU A 14 -16.11 2.68 -4.62
C GLU A 14 -16.39 2.68 -6.12
N LEU A 15 -15.88 1.67 -6.83
CA LEU A 15 -16.11 1.50 -8.25
C LEU A 15 -16.19 0.01 -8.62
N GLY A 16 -17.09 -0.30 -9.57
CA GLY A 16 -17.26 -1.66 -10.06
C GLY A 16 -18.14 -2.54 -9.19
N THR A 17 -18.26 -3.79 -9.59
CA THR A 17 -19.06 -4.84 -8.92
C THR A 17 -18.28 -6.16 -8.94
N GLY A 18 -18.62 -7.09 -8.06
CA GLY A 18 -17.94 -8.41 -7.99
C GLY A 18 -17.19 -8.62 -6.69
N PRO A 19 -16.16 -9.50 -6.69
CA PRO A 19 -15.33 -9.73 -5.51
C PRO A 19 -14.65 -8.45 -5.02
N LEU A 20 -14.50 -8.30 -3.71
CA LEU A 20 -13.85 -7.13 -3.13
C LEU A 20 -12.35 -7.09 -3.47
N PHE A 21 -11.85 -5.91 -3.82
CA PHE A 21 -10.44 -5.58 -3.90
C PHE A 21 -10.19 -4.22 -3.25
N THR A 22 -9.46 -4.17 -2.14
CA THR A 22 -9.14 -2.92 -1.45
C THR A 22 -7.78 -2.38 -1.88
N MET A 23 -7.69 -1.06 -2.13
CA MET A 23 -6.46 -0.41 -2.58
C MET A 23 -6.13 0.80 -1.70
N LEU A 24 -4.89 0.86 -1.19
CA LEU A 24 -4.39 1.92 -0.31
C LEU A 24 -3.42 2.83 -1.06
N HIS A 25 -3.71 4.13 -1.05
CA HIS A 25 -2.97 5.17 -1.77
C HIS A 25 -1.60 5.50 -1.17
N PRO A 26 -0.65 6.17 -1.89
CA PRO A 26 0.62 6.64 -1.36
C PRO A 26 0.48 7.80 -0.38
N GLY A 27 1.53 8.10 0.38
CA GLY A 27 1.59 9.20 1.35
C GLY A 27 1.37 10.57 0.71
N GLY A 28 0.80 11.51 1.46
CA GLY A 28 0.55 12.87 1.00
C GLY A 28 -0.48 13.03 -0.11
N THR A 29 -1.05 11.93 -0.62
CA THR A 29 -2.10 11.90 -1.65
C THR A 29 -3.41 11.38 -1.08
N ASP A 30 -4.36 11.01 -1.92
CA ASP A 30 -5.61 10.36 -1.55
C ASP A 30 -6.00 9.28 -2.57
N ALA A 31 -7.14 8.65 -2.39
CA ALA A 31 -7.63 7.56 -3.25
C ALA A 31 -7.69 7.93 -4.74
N ARG A 32 -7.81 9.22 -5.10
CA ARG A 32 -7.82 9.69 -6.49
C ARG A 32 -6.49 9.40 -7.21
N ALA A 33 -5.38 9.33 -6.49
CA ALA A 33 -4.09 8.95 -7.06
C ALA A 33 -4.08 7.52 -7.64
N LEU A 34 -4.98 6.66 -7.18
CA LEU A 34 -5.16 5.30 -7.67
C LEU A 34 -6.16 5.19 -8.83
N THR A 35 -6.78 6.28 -9.27
CA THR A 35 -7.81 6.24 -10.33
C THR A 35 -7.37 5.47 -11.58
N PRO A 36 -6.14 5.65 -12.10
CA PRO A 36 -5.70 4.90 -13.29
C PRO A 36 -5.75 3.39 -13.11
N ILE A 37 -5.43 2.87 -11.94
CA ILE A 37 -5.44 1.43 -11.67
C ILE A 37 -6.83 0.94 -11.21
N ILE A 38 -7.57 1.72 -10.42
CA ILE A 38 -8.94 1.41 -10.00
C ILE A 38 -9.83 1.13 -11.21
N GLN A 39 -9.78 1.99 -12.23
CA GLN A 39 -10.59 1.84 -13.44
C GLN A 39 -10.33 0.53 -14.18
N ARG A 40 -9.09 0.02 -14.16
CA ARG A 40 -8.71 -1.24 -14.81
C ARG A 40 -9.24 -2.49 -14.08
N PHE A 41 -9.49 -2.37 -12.79
CA PHE A 41 -10.01 -3.48 -11.99
C PHE A 41 -11.53 -3.44 -11.80
N ALA A 42 -12.16 -2.28 -11.98
CA ALA A 42 -13.59 -2.08 -11.75
C ALA A 42 -14.52 -2.91 -12.67
N GLU A 43 -14.01 -3.43 -13.78
CA GLU A 43 -14.77 -4.33 -14.67
C GLU A 43 -14.97 -5.72 -14.05
N GLN A 44 -14.09 -6.15 -13.14
CA GLN A 44 -14.06 -7.51 -12.59
C GLN A 44 -14.18 -7.54 -11.06
N TYR A 45 -13.91 -6.43 -10.39
CA TYR A 45 -13.87 -6.30 -8.94
C TYR A 45 -14.73 -5.14 -8.46
N ARG A 46 -15.28 -5.29 -7.27
CA ARG A 46 -15.75 -4.16 -6.46
C ARG A 46 -14.53 -3.56 -5.77
N VAL A 47 -14.00 -2.47 -6.31
CA VAL A 47 -12.81 -1.82 -5.77
C VAL A 47 -13.21 -0.81 -4.72
N LEU A 48 -12.62 -0.91 -3.52
CA LEU A 48 -12.72 0.10 -2.47
C LEU A 48 -11.34 0.72 -2.24
N ALA A 49 -11.28 2.05 -2.34
CA ALA A 49 -10.04 2.80 -2.08
C ALA A 49 -10.31 3.85 -1.00
N PRO A 50 -10.00 3.56 0.28
CA PRO A 50 -10.18 4.51 1.36
C PRO A 50 -9.13 5.63 1.31
N ASP A 51 -9.59 6.86 1.63
CA ASP A 51 -8.72 7.96 2.02
C ASP A 51 -8.26 7.70 3.45
N ARG A 52 -6.95 7.50 3.66
CA ARG A 52 -6.42 7.23 5.01
C ARG A 52 -6.57 8.47 5.91
N ARG A 53 -6.54 8.29 7.25
CA ARG A 53 -6.62 9.41 8.20
C ARG A 53 -5.74 10.59 7.79
N GLY A 54 -6.29 11.80 7.84
CA GLY A 54 -5.59 13.03 7.47
C GLY A 54 -5.37 13.23 5.97
N HIS A 55 -5.86 12.34 5.12
CA HIS A 55 -5.72 12.41 3.66
C HIS A 55 -7.09 12.53 2.99
N GLY A 56 -7.11 13.22 1.85
CA GLY A 56 -8.31 13.35 1.04
C GLY A 56 -9.50 13.89 1.84
N ARG A 57 -10.62 13.17 1.81
CA ARG A 57 -11.88 13.52 2.49
C ARG A 57 -11.92 13.05 3.96
N THR A 58 -11.02 12.14 4.35
CA THR A 58 -10.95 11.64 5.73
C THR A 58 -10.27 12.68 6.63
N PRO A 59 -10.94 13.12 7.73
CA PRO A 59 -10.37 14.12 8.61
C PRO A 59 -9.05 13.67 9.24
N ASP A 60 -8.19 14.65 9.52
CA ASP A 60 -7.04 14.46 10.41
C ASP A 60 -7.51 14.38 11.87
N THR A 61 -6.72 13.76 12.71
CA THR A 61 -6.98 13.62 14.15
C THR A 61 -5.90 14.30 14.97
N ASP A 62 -6.23 14.67 16.21
CA ASP A 62 -5.24 15.09 17.18
C ASP A 62 -4.21 13.97 17.42
N GLY A 63 -2.97 14.36 17.60
CA GLY A 63 -1.87 13.44 17.89
C GLY A 63 -1.07 13.01 16.65
N PRO A 64 -0.14 12.07 16.82
CA PRO A 64 0.76 11.63 15.76
C PRO A 64 0.03 10.76 14.73
N MET A 65 0.50 10.85 13.50
CA MET A 65 0.17 9.91 12.43
C MET A 65 1.21 8.79 12.46
N THR A 66 0.79 7.53 12.48
CA THR A 66 1.69 6.37 12.48
C THR A 66 1.19 5.31 11.52
N PHE A 67 2.09 4.49 10.97
CA PHE A 67 1.72 3.34 10.15
C PHE A 67 0.80 2.37 10.90
N GLU A 68 1.04 2.18 12.20
CA GLU A 68 0.22 1.33 13.07
C GLU A 68 -1.22 1.84 13.20
N SER A 69 -1.39 3.15 13.41
CA SER A 69 -2.74 3.74 13.50
C SER A 69 -3.50 3.62 12.18
N MET A 70 -2.83 3.83 11.04
CA MET A 70 -3.41 3.64 9.72
C MET A 70 -3.75 2.17 9.43
N ALA A 71 -2.91 1.23 9.89
CA ALA A 71 -3.20 -0.20 9.77
C ALA A 71 -4.44 -0.59 10.59
N LEU A 72 -4.59 -0.06 11.80
CA LEU A 72 -5.78 -0.30 12.63
C LEU A 72 -7.06 0.28 12.01
N ASP A 73 -6.98 1.46 11.38
CA ASP A 73 -8.11 2.02 10.64
C ASP A 73 -8.48 1.15 9.44
N THR A 74 -7.47 0.70 8.69
CA THR A 74 -7.66 -0.19 7.54
C THR A 74 -8.26 -1.54 7.95
N ILE A 75 -7.83 -2.11 9.07
CA ILE A 75 -8.42 -3.33 9.62
C ILE A 75 -9.91 -3.13 9.91
N ARG A 76 -10.28 -2.05 10.61
CA ARG A 76 -11.68 -1.74 10.89
C ARG A 76 -12.49 -1.52 9.60
N PHE A 77 -11.92 -0.83 8.64
CA PHE A 77 -12.53 -0.64 7.34
C PHE A 77 -12.80 -1.98 6.63
N LEU A 78 -11.83 -2.88 6.62
CA LEU A 78 -12.00 -4.22 6.04
C LEU A 78 -13.07 -5.02 6.78
N GLU A 79 -13.08 -5.04 8.11
CA GLU A 79 -14.09 -5.72 8.92
C GLU A 79 -15.52 -5.26 8.62
N GLN A 80 -15.69 -3.98 8.24
CA GLN A 80 -17.01 -3.42 7.88
C GLN A 80 -17.45 -3.78 6.46
N HIS A 81 -16.50 -4.03 5.53
CA HIS A 81 -16.78 -4.12 4.10
C HIS A 81 -16.57 -5.50 3.48
N THR A 82 -15.94 -6.43 4.21
CA THR A 82 -15.71 -7.81 3.73
C THR A 82 -16.34 -8.85 4.65
N SER A 83 -16.79 -9.95 4.05
CA SER A 83 -17.26 -11.15 4.77
C SER A 83 -16.21 -12.26 4.86
N GLY A 84 -15.00 -12.01 4.38
CA GLY A 84 -13.90 -12.98 4.36
C GLY A 84 -12.64 -12.36 3.76
N PRO A 85 -11.55 -13.16 3.63
CA PRO A 85 -10.29 -12.64 3.09
C PRO A 85 -10.44 -12.14 1.65
N ALA A 86 -9.92 -10.95 1.38
CA ALA A 86 -9.95 -10.29 0.08
C ALA A 86 -8.54 -9.82 -0.34
N PRO A 87 -8.28 -9.60 -1.65
CA PRO A 87 -7.06 -8.97 -2.10
C PRO A 87 -6.90 -7.56 -1.52
N LEU A 88 -5.67 -7.23 -1.11
CA LEU A 88 -5.27 -5.91 -0.61
C LEU A 88 -4.07 -5.42 -1.40
N LEU A 89 -4.20 -4.26 -2.04
CA LEU A 89 -3.09 -3.55 -2.67
C LEU A 89 -2.70 -2.36 -1.79
N GLY A 90 -1.41 -2.21 -1.58
CA GLY A 90 -0.85 -0.99 -1.00
C GLY A 90 0.22 -0.41 -1.90
N TYR A 91 0.25 0.91 -2.03
CA TYR A 91 1.23 1.63 -2.82
C TYR A 91 1.99 2.63 -1.95
N SER A 92 3.34 2.57 -1.97
CA SER A 92 4.22 3.44 -1.17
C SER A 92 3.88 3.33 0.33
N ASP A 93 3.52 4.40 1.02
CA ASP A 93 3.00 4.34 2.41
C ASP A 93 1.83 3.36 2.56
N GLY A 94 0.96 3.30 1.56
CA GLY A 94 -0.13 2.32 1.52
C GLY A 94 0.39 0.88 1.53
N ALA A 95 1.55 0.60 0.93
CA ALA A 95 2.18 -0.72 0.96
C ALA A 95 2.67 -1.08 2.37
N VAL A 96 3.26 -0.13 3.09
CA VAL A 96 3.65 -0.32 4.50
C VAL A 96 2.43 -0.63 5.36
N VAL A 97 1.35 0.15 5.19
CA VAL A 97 0.08 -0.09 5.91
C VAL A 97 -0.50 -1.47 5.58
N ALA A 98 -0.55 -1.84 4.29
CA ALA A 98 -1.06 -3.14 3.85
C ALA A 98 -0.24 -4.32 4.40
N LEU A 99 1.09 -4.16 4.48
CA LEU A 99 1.99 -5.14 5.09
C LEU A 99 1.69 -5.34 6.58
N LEU A 100 1.48 -4.25 7.33
CA LEU A 100 1.10 -4.31 8.75
C LEU A 100 -0.29 -4.93 8.95
N VAL A 101 -1.26 -4.67 8.06
CA VAL A 101 -2.57 -5.33 8.07
C VAL A 101 -2.40 -6.83 7.85
N ALA A 102 -1.62 -7.25 6.86
CA ALA A 102 -1.36 -8.66 6.55
C ALA A 102 -0.68 -9.41 7.72
N LEU A 103 0.22 -8.74 8.45
CA LEU A 103 0.85 -9.31 9.66
C LEU A 103 -0.12 -9.44 10.83
N ARG A 104 -0.99 -8.45 11.06
CA ARG A 104 -1.87 -8.40 12.23
C ARG A 104 -3.17 -9.16 12.04
N ARG A 105 -3.70 -9.17 10.82
CA ARG A 105 -4.99 -9.78 10.45
C ARG A 105 -4.88 -10.56 9.13
N PRO A 106 -4.06 -11.63 9.11
CA PRO A 106 -3.91 -12.48 7.93
C PRO A 106 -5.23 -13.11 7.47
N ASP A 107 -6.20 -13.21 8.35
CA ASP A 107 -7.56 -13.70 8.07
C ASP A 107 -8.39 -12.75 7.18
N LEU A 108 -8.00 -11.47 7.06
CA LEU A 108 -8.67 -10.49 6.20
C LEU A 108 -8.03 -10.37 4.81
N VAL A 109 -6.82 -10.89 4.61
CA VAL A 109 -6.04 -10.69 3.38
C VAL A 109 -5.80 -12.00 2.65
N SER A 110 -6.41 -12.19 1.48
CA SER A 110 -6.20 -13.38 0.66
C SER A 110 -4.90 -13.31 -0.15
N HIS A 111 -4.59 -12.14 -0.68
CA HIS A 111 -3.40 -11.81 -1.48
C HIS A 111 -2.96 -10.38 -1.15
N LEU A 112 -1.66 -10.17 -1.01
CA LEU A 112 -1.09 -8.84 -0.82
C LEU A 112 -0.37 -8.40 -2.10
N VAL A 113 -0.74 -7.23 -2.65
CA VAL A 113 0.01 -6.56 -3.71
C VAL A 113 0.75 -5.39 -3.07
N PHE A 114 2.05 -5.53 -2.95
CA PHE A 114 2.95 -4.57 -2.32
C PHE A 114 3.70 -3.79 -3.39
N VAL A 115 3.38 -2.52 -3.57
CA VAL A 115 3.91 -1.69 -4.65
C VAL A 115 4.79 -0.58 -4.12
N SER A 116 6.06 -0.54 -4.54
CA SER A 116 6.99 0.58 -4.28
C SER A 116 7.01 1.04 -2.82
N GLY A 117 7.06 0.09 -1.88
CA GLY A 117 7.08 0.38 -0.45
C GLY A 117 8.35 -0.13 0.22
N VAL A 118 8.46 0.11 1.51
CA VAL A 118 9.56 -0.37 2.35
C VAL A 118 9.05 -1.17 3.55
N TYR A 119 9.87 -2.07 4.08
CA TYR A 119 9.52 -2.81 5.30
C TYR A 119 10.31 -2.33 6.53
N SER A 120 11.38 -1.55 6.32
CA SER A 120 12.20 -0.99 7.39
C SER A 120 12.72 0.40 7.04
N LEU A 121 13.18 1.15 8.03
CA LEU A 121 13.78 2.48 7.87
C LEU A 121 14.89 2.53 6.81
N ALA A 122 15.66 1.45 6.67
CA ALA A 122 16.76 1.37 5.73
C ALA A 122 16.33 1.41 4.25
N GLY A 123 15.01 1.22 3.98
CA GLY A 123 14.48 1.26 2.62
C GLY A 123 14.11 2.67 2.15
N TRP A 124 13.95 3.64 3.05
CA TRP A 124 13.62 5.01 2.67
C TRP A 124 14.80 5.68 1.96
N PRO A 125 14.56 6.38 0.82
CA PRO A 125 15.56 7.26 0.24
C PRO A 125 15.98 8.34 1.22
N ALA A 126 17.25 8.74 1.18
CA ALA A 126 17.79 9.73 2.11
C ALA A 126 17.08 11.10 2.02
N GLU A 127 16.58 11.44 0.83
CA GLU A 127 15.91 12.69 0.55
C GLU A 127 14.42 12.70 0.92
N THR A 128 13.81 11.55 1.21
CA THR A 128 12.36 11.43 1.48
C THR A 128 11.88 12.36 2.60
N LEU A 129 12.70 12.56 3.63
CA LEU A 129 12.35 13.37 4.79
C LEU A 129 12.43 14.89 4.50
N ASP A 130 13.26 15.30 3.55
CA ASP A 130 13.58 16.71 3.27
C ASP A 130 13.02 17.20 1.93
N ALA A 131 12.35 16.34 1.17
CA ALA A 131 11.81 16.70 -0.14
C ALA A 131 10.78 17.84 -0.04
N ASP A 132 10.90 18.80 -0.96
CA ASP A 132 9.87 19.82 -1.14
C ASP A 132 8.57 19.19 -1.63
N VAL A 133 7.46 19.66 -1.08
CA VAL A 133 6.14 19.20 -1.49
C VAL A 133 5.71 19.89 -2.79
N PRO A 134 5.43 19.13 -3.85
CA PRO A 134 4.95 19.71 -5.10
C PRO A 134 3.62 20.45 -4.92
N GLU A 135 3.47 21.61 -5.53
CA GLU A 135 2.28 22.47 -5.40
C GLU A 135 1.00 21.76 -5.81
N PHE A 136 1.06 20.88 -6.84
CA PHE A 136 -0.11 20.12 -7.26
C PHE A 136 -0.67 19.18 -6.18
N MET A 137 0.15 18.69 -5.25
CA MET A 137 -0.32 17.87 -4.11
C MET A 137 -1.06 18.73 -3.09
N VAL A 138 -0.57 19.95 -2.86
CA VAL A 138 -1.26 20.93 -2.00
C VAL A 138 -2.62 21.31 -2.58
N ASP A 139 -2.68 21.53 -3.90
CA ASP A 139 -3.92 21.83 -4.62
C ASP A 139 -4.91 20.66 -4.55
N ALA A 140 -4.45 19.45 -4.85
CA ALA A 140 -5.28 18.25 -4.78
C ALA A 140 -5.86 18.01 -3.39
N TYR A 141 -5.05 18.22 -2.34
CA TYR A 141 -5.52 18.14 -0.96
C TYR A 141 -6.60 19.21 -0.68
N ALA A 142 -6.35 20.45 -1.08
CA ALA A 142 -7.24 21.58 -0.83
C ALA A 142 -8.63 21.41 -1.47
N GLU A 143 -8.73 20.68 -2.57
CA GLU A 143 -9.99 20.42 -3.28
C GLU A 143 -10.99 19.60 -2.48
N VAL A 144 -10.51 18.67 -1.64
CA VAL A 144 -11.39 17.67 -1.00
C VAL A 144 -11.28 17.62 0.51
N SER A 145 -10.18 18.11 1.09
CA SER A 145 -9.96 18.02 2.53
C SER A 145 -10.91 18.91 3.33
N PRO A 146 -11.53 18.38 4.40
CA PRO A 146 -12.36 19.18 5.29
C PRO A 146 -11.58 20.25 6.06
N HIS A 147 -10.25 20.16 6.11
CA HIS A 147 -9.38 21.09 6.83
C HIS A 147 -8.86 22.25 5.97
N GLY A 148 -9.04 22.16 4.64
CA GLY A 148 -8.59 23.19 3.70
C GLY A 148 -7.06 23.20 3.48
N ARG A 149 -6.62 24.05 2.55
CA ARG A 149 -5.26 24.11 2.01
C ARG A 149 -4.16 24.24 3.06
N ALA A 150 -4.34 25.14 4.01
CA ALA A 150 -3.29 25.46 5.00
C ALA A 150 -2.94 24.26 5.91
N HIS A 151 -3.88 23.36 6.13
CA HIS A 151 -3.67 22.16 6.95
C HIS A 151 -2.72 21.13 6.32
N TYR A 152 -2.53 21.18 4.99
CA TYR A 152 -1.63 20.24 4.33
C TYR A 152 -0.20 20.27 4.89
N ALA A 153 0.29 21.43 5.30
CA ALA A 153 1.59 21.54 5.96
C ALA A 153 1.66 20.75 7.28
N VAL A 154 0.55 20.67 8.02
CA VAL A 154 0.45 19.86 9.24
C VAL A 154 0.52 18.37 8.89
N VAL A 155 -0.19 17.94 7.84
CA VAL A 155 -0.17 16.56 7.36
C VAL A 155 1.24 16.16 6.93
N VAL A 156 1.93 17.00 6.14
CA VAL A 156 3.31 16.76 5.68
C VAL A 156 4.26 16.60 6.87
N GLU A 157 4.16 17.45 7.88
CA GLU A 157 5.00 17.35 9.08
C GLU A 157 4.72 16.05 9.87
N LYS A 158 3.46 15.62 9.94
CA LYS A 158 3.10 14.33 10.55
C LYS A 158 3.67 13.14 9.76
N LEU A 159 3.63 13.20 8.43
CA LEU A 159 4.22 12.18 7.54
C LEU A 159 5.73 12.10 7.71
N ARG A 160 6.43 13.23 7.73
CA ARG A 160 7.88 13.26 7.98
C ARG A 160 8.26 12.58 9.29
N ARG A 161 7.52 12.86 10.37
CA ARG A 161 7.72 12.19 11.67
C ARG A 161 7.41 10.70 11.61
N MET A 162 6.38 10.31 10.89
CA MET A 162 6.02 8.91 10.69
C MET A 162 7.13 8.15 9.94
N HIS A 163 7.65 8.71 8.84
CA HIS A 163 8.75 8.12 8.07
C HIS A 163 10.05 8.04 8.88
N ALA A 164 10.33 9.05 9.73
CA ALA A 164 11.51 9.03 10.61
C ALA A 164 11.45 7.95 11.70
N GLN A 165 10.27 7.40 12.00
CA GLN A 165 10.05 6.41 13.06
C GLN A 165 9.75 5.00 12.55
N GLY A 166 9.44 4.82 11.28
CA GLY A 166 9.04 3.52 10.76
C GLY A 166 9.01 3.43 9.23
N PRO A 167 8.71 2.24 8.73
CA PRO A 167 8.46 1.00 9.46
C PRO A 167 9.74 0.40 10.08
N THR A 168 9.57 -0.51 11.07
CA THR A 168 10.67 -1.14 11.80
C THR A 168 10.59 -2.67 11.74
N LEU A 169 10.03 -3.22 10.67
CA LEU A 169 9.92 -4.67 10.49
C LEU A 169 11.27 -5.30 10.17
N THR A 170 11.36 -6.59 10.45
CA THR A 170 12.55 -7.40 10.20
C THR A 170 12.24 -8.50 9.18
N PRO A 171 13.28 -9.12 8.54
CA PRO A 171 13.05 -10.30 7.70
C PRO A 171 12.35 -11.46 8.44
N ALA A 172 12.53 -11.57 9.75
CA ALA A 172 11.83 -12.58 10.56
C ALA A 172 10.32 -12.30 10.66
N ASP A 173 9.90 -11.03 10.75
CA ASP A 173 8.48 -10.65 10.70
C ASP A 173 7.89 -11.00 9.34
N LEU A 174 8.57 -10.66 8.25
CA LEU A 174 8.15 -10.98 6.88
C LEU A 174 7.99 -12.49 6.65
N ALA A 175 8.86 -13.29 7.24
CA ALA A 175 8.80 -14.75 7.14
C ALA A 175 7.55 -15.37 7.81
N THR A 176 6.78 -14.60 8.58
CA THR A 176 5.51 -15.05 9.16
C THR A 176 4.31 -14.88 8.23
N ILE A 177 4.45 -14.11 7.15
CA ILE A 177 3.39 -13.83 6.16
C ILE A 177 3.18 -15.09 5.30
N ARG A 178 2.00 -15.68 5.34
CA ARG A 178 1.68 -16.95 4.68
C ARG A 178 0.88 -16.81 3.40
N MET A 179 0.10 -15.72 3.26
CA MET A 179 -0.63 -15.47 2.01
C MET A 179 0.35 -15.12 0.89
N PRO A 180 -0.05 -15.35 -0.38
CA PRO A 180 0.73 -14.88 -1.53
C PRO A 180 0.97 -13.37 -1.49
N VAL A 181 2.18 -12.94 -1.82
CA VAL A 181 2.58 -11.53 -1.90
C VAL A 181 3.23 -11.25 -3.24
N LEU A 182 2.68 -10.33 -4.02
CA LEU A 182 3.37 -9.73 -5.18
C LEU A 182 4.11 -8.48 -4.72
N VAL A 183 5.42 -8.48 -4.86
CA VAL A 183 6.26 -7.28 -4.71
C VAL A 183 6.47 -6.69 -6.10
N LEU A 184 5.98 -5.47 -6.32
CA LEU A 184 6.02 -4.77 -7.61
C LEU A 184 6.71 -3.42 -7.45
N VAL A 185 7.66 -3.10 -8.34
CA VAL A 185 8.47 -1.88 -8.30
C VAL A 185 8.88 -1.46 -9.70
N GLY A 186 9.09 -0.16 -9.93
CA GLY A 186 9.76 0.34 -11.14
C GLY A 186 11.26 0.04 -11.12
N ASP A 187 11.91 -0.05 -12.28
CA ASP A 187 13.36 -0.22 -12.36
C ASP A 187 14.15 1.09 -12.15
N ASP A 188 13.44 2.22 -12.19
CA ASP A 188 13.93 3.58 -11.90
C ASP A 188 13.19 4.19 -10.68
N ASP A 189 12.81 3.33 -9.72
CA ASP A 189 12.18 3.74 -8.47
C ASP A 189 13.24 4.32 -7.52
N ASP A 190 12.84 5.23 -6.65
CA ASP A 190 13.71 5.77 -5.61
C ASP A 190 13.93 4.76 -4.44
N MET A 191 13.14 3.67 -4.38
CA MET A 191 13.38 2.56 -3.47
C MET A 191 14.54 1.69 -3.94
N ALA A 192 15.56 1.50 -3.10
CA ALA A 192 16.72 0.66 -3.42
C ALA A 192 16.29 -0.77 -3.81
N LEU A 193 16.65 -1.23 -5.01
CA LEU A 193 16.31 -2.58 -5.49
C LEU A 193 16.82 -3.67 -4.57
N GLU A 194 17.95 -3.47 -3.91
CA GLU A 194 18.50 -4.40 -2.91
C GLU A 194 17.54 -4.61 -1.75
N HIS A 195 16.89 -3.53 -1.25
CA HIS A 195 15.89 -3.59 -0.20
C HIS A 195 14.64 -4.34 -0.66
N ILE A 196 14.19 -4.08 -1.90
CA ILE A 196 13.06 -4.79 -2.51
C ILE A 196 13.35 -6.28 -2.68
N VAL A 197 14.57 -6.63 -3.12
CA VAL A 197 14.99 -8.02 -3.27
C VAL A 197 15.10 -8.71 -1.91
N GLU A 198 15.58 -8.03 -0.88
CA GLU A 198 15.63 -8.55 0.49
C GLU A 198 14.22 -8.85 1.02
N LEU A 199 13.28 -7.90 0.88
CA LEU A 199 11.86 -8.08 1.23
C LEU A 199 11.28 -9.30 0.50
N TYR A 200 11.43 -9.37 -0.83
CA TYR A 200 10.96 -10.49 -1.62
C TYR A 200 11.52 -11.83 -1.13
N ARG A 201 12.82 -11.88 -0.80
CA ARG A 201 13.49 -13.12 -0.33
C ARG A 201 13.00 -13.56 1.04
N ALA A 202 12.62 -12.63 1.90
CA ALA A 202 12.10 -12.91 3.23
C ALA A 202 10.66 -13.47 3.22
N LEU A 203 9.87 -13.18 2.17
CA LEU A 203 8.49 -13.63 2.04
C LEU A 203 8.40 -15.09 1.58
N PRO A 204 7.77 -16.03 2.31
CA PRO A 204 7.68 -17.45 1.93
C PRO A 204 6.96 -17.67 0.59
N ALA A 205 5.86 -16.96 0.34
CA ALA A 205 5.05 -17.04 -0.87
C ALA A 205 5.16 -15.76 -1.72
N GLY A 206 6.37 -15.18 -1.80
CA GLY A 206 6.64 -13.95 -2.55
C GLY A 206 6.80 -14.18 -4.05
N GLU A 207 6.26 -13.27 -4.85
CA GLU A 207 6.53 -13.08 -6.28
C GLU A 207 7.12 -11.69 -6.48
N LEU A 208 8.00 -11.51 -7.48
CA LEU A 208 8.67 -10.23 -7.74
C LEU A 208 8.43 -9.81 -9.18
N ALA A 209 7.99 -8.58 -9.36
CA ALA A 209 7.89 -7.91 -10.65
C ALA A 209 8.66 -6.58 -10.59
N VAL A 210 9.70 -6.45 -11.43
CA VAL A 210 10.38 -5.19 -11.69
C VAL A 210 9.91 -4.68 -13.05
N VAL A 211 9.25 -3.53 -13.06
CA VAL A 211 8.61 -2.98 -14.26
C VAL A 211 9.61 -2.08 -14.98
N PRO A 212 10.01 -2.42 -16.22
CA PRO A 212 11.02 -1.68 -16.94
C PRO A 212 10.51 -0.30 -17.35
N HIS A 213 11.43 0.69 -17.30
CA HIS A 213 11.16 2.07 -17.69
C HIS A 213 9.97 2.65 -16.91
N ALA A 214 9.99 2.48 -15.58
CA ALA A 214 9.01 3.01 -14.66
C ALA A 214 9.68 3.49 -13.36
N SER A 215 9.25 4.66 -12.89
CA SER A 215 9.71 5.26 -11.65
C SER A 215 8.84 4.86 -10.45
N HIS A 216 8.95 5.59 -9.33
CA HIS A 216 8.02 5.46 -8.20
C HIS A 216 6.54 5.60 -8.62
N GLY A 217 6.26 6.28 -9.74
CA GLY A 217 4.92 6.42 -10.33
C GLY A 217 4.37 5.21 -11.07
N VAL A 218 4.89 4.01 -10.90
CA VAL A 218 4.69 2.81 -11.70
C VAL A 218 3.21 2.49 -12.03
N LEU A 219 2.28 2.67 -11.07
CA LEU A 219 0.85 2.42 -11.28
C LEU A 219 0.17 3.49 -12.16
N VAL A 220 0.76 4.67 -12.27
CA VAL A 220 0.28 5.77 -13.10
C VAL A 220 0.94 5.73 -14.49
N GLU A 221 2.21 5.41 -14.54
CA GLU A 221 3.01 5.38 -15.78
C GLU A 221 2.73 4.14 -16.63
N LYS A 222 2.48 2.99 -16.00
CA LYS A 222 2.29 1.68 -16.65
C LYS A 222 1.03 0.95 -16.14
N PRO A 223 -0.14 1.61 -16.08
CA PRO A 223 -1.32 1.03 -15.42
C PRO A 223 -1.80 -0.27 -16.08
N ASP A 224 -1.70 -0.41 -17.40
CA ASP A 224 -2.15 -1.61 -18.11
C ASP A 224 -1.20 -2.80 -17.84
N LEU A 225 0.12 -2.58 -17.89
CA LEU A 225 1.11 -3.61 -17.57
C LEU A 225 1.01 -4.04 -16.11
N CYS A 226 0.88 -3.08 -15.18
CA CYS A 226 0.68 -3.40 -13.77
C CYS A 226 -0.60 -4.19 -13.53
N ARG A 227 -1.70 -3.81 -14.20
CA ARG A 227 -2.95 -4.55 -14.14
C ARG A 227 -2.75 -6.00 -14.60
N ASP A 228 -2.08 -6.25 -15.73
CA ASP A 228 -1.86 -7.58 -16.25
C ASP A 228 -1.02 -8.45 -15.30
N LEU A 229 0.05 -7.89 -14.72
CA LEU A 229 0.87 -8.56 -13.69
C LEU A 229 0.06 -8.91 -12.44
N ILE A 230 -0.77 -7.99 -11.95
CA ILE A 230 -1.61 -8.20 -10.77
C ILE A 230 -2.71 -9.23 -11.06
N VAL A 231 -3.36 -9.18 -12.23
CA VAL A 231 -4.38 -10.17 -12.63
C VAL A 231 -3.76 -11.57 -12.69
N GLU A 232 -2.59 -11.72 -13.30
CA GLU A 232 -1.87 -12.98 -13.34
C GLU A 232 -1.50 -13.48 -11.94
N PHE A 233 -1.08 -12.55 -11.06
CA PHE A 233 -0.80 -12.86 -9.66
C PHE A 233 -2.05 -13.34 -8.90
N LEU A 234 -3.22 -12.76 -9.13
CA LEU A 234 -4.47 -13.07 -8.43
C LEU A 234 -5.17 -14.34 -8.96
N ARG A 235 -4.69 -14.94 -10.04
CA ARG A 235 -5.30 -16.16 -10.62
C ARG A 235 -5.29 -17.32 -9.63
N PRO A 236 -6.42 -18.03 -9.44
CA PRO A 236 -6.49 -19.19 -8.55
C PRO A 236 -5.82 -20.44 -9.16
N ASP A 237 -5.72 -20.48 -10.48
CA ASP A 237 -5.27 -21.64 -11.29
C ASP A 237 -3.93 -21.38 -11.97
N LYS A 238 -2.95 -20.83 -11.22
CA LYS A 238 -1.61 -20.60 -11.76
C LYS A 238 -0.96 -21.91 -12.20
N PRO A 239 -0.37 -21.96 -13.41
CA PRO A 239 0.42 -23.12 -13.83
C PRO A 239 1.66 -23.25 -12.92
N GLU A 240 2.05 -24.50 -12.66
CA GLU A 240 3.29 -24.77 -11.93
C GLU A 240 4.51 -24.23 -12.68
N THR A 241 5.48 -23.72 -11.93
CA THR A 241 6.75 -23.29 -12.51
C THR A 241 7.51 -24.49 -13.05
N PHE A 242 7.88 -24.50 -14.32
CA PHE A 242 8.49 -25.63 -15.01
C PHE A 242 9.79 -26.10 -14.35
N ALA A 243 10.64 -25.20 -13.89
CA ALA A 243 11.92 -25.50 -13.23
C ALA A 243 12.07 -24.63 -11.97
N PRO A 244 11.30 -24.90 -10.90
CA PRO A 244 11.34 -24.07 -9.72
C PRO A 244 12.66 -24.24 -8.97
N VAL A 245 13.22 -23.13 -8.47
CA VAL A 245 14.34 -23.12 -7.55
C VAL A 245 13.86 -22.76 -6.15
N ARG A 246 13.26 -21.59 -6.01
CA ARG A 246 12.76 -21.07 -4.72
C ARG A 246 11.45 -21.71 -4.29
N ARG A 247 10.60 -22.09 -5.25
CA ARG A 247 9.30 -22.73 -5.05
C ARG A 247 9.34 -24.26 -5.19
N ALA A 248 10.55 -24.84 -5.24
CA ALA A 248 10.71 -26.28 -5.24
C ALA A 248 10.10 -26.87 -3.96
N PRO A 249 9.40 -28.03 -4.03
CA PRO A 249 8.96 -28.75 -2.84
C PRO A 249 10.17 -29.03 -1.94
N SER A 250 10.00 -28.85 -0.64
CA SER A 250 11.01 -29.26 0.33
C SER A 250 11.19 -30.77 0.22
N VAL A 251 12.41 -31.23 -0.05
CA VAL A 251 12.80 -32.66 -0.12
C VAL A 251 12.80 -33.24 1.30
#